data_df544879cc1ceb71e1ddf2a85d598c03
#
_entry.id   df544879cc1ceb71e1ddf2a85d598c03
#
_cell.length_a   1.000
_cell.length_b   1.000
_cell.length_c   1.000
_cell.angle_alpha   90.00
_cell.angle_beta   90.00
_cell.angle_gamma   90.00
#
_symmetry.space_group_name_H-M   'P 1'
#
loop_
_entity.id
_entity.type
_entity.pdbx_description
1 polymer ?
#
loop_
_entity_poly.entity_id
_entity_poly.type
_entity_poly.pdbx_seq_one_letter_code
_entity_poly.pdbx_strand_id
1 'polypeptide(L)'
;MKKLVVILILTLLSVAAFSAMAAKPKAKTETVTYVVNMHCQNCVNKLTDHLSFLKGVVDLQISLKNKTVTIKYDPAKIDQKKFVEIIEKLGYTATKQPASAQ
;
A
#
# COMPACT_ATOMS: atom_id res chain seq x y z
N MET A 1 3.77 49.44 23.20
CA MET A 1 3.72 48.16 23.87
C MET A 1 2.55 47.29 23.46
N LYS A 2 1.35 47.84 23.38
CA LYS A 2 0.20 47.05 22.96
C LYS A 2 0.29 46.54 21.52
N LYS A 3 0.94 47.30 20.63
CA LYS A 3 1.11 46.92 19.24
C LYS A 3 2.05 45.71 19.08
N LEU A 4 3.05 45.58 19.91
CA LEU A 4 3.99 44.48 19.88
C LEU A 4 3.34 43.17 20.32
N VAL A 5 2.45 43.23 21.30
CA VAL A 5 1.73 42.03 21.79
C VAL A 5 0.77 41.51 20.74
N VAL A 6 0.10 42.43 20.05
CA VAL A 6 -0.85 42.04 18.98
C VAL A 6 -0.12 41.39 17.81
N ILE A 7 1.03 41.90 17.44
CA ILE A 7 1.85 41.34 16.35
C ILE A 7 2.33 39.95 16.72
N LEU A 8 2.75 39.74 17.96
CA LEU A 8 3.20 38.43 18.44
C LEU A 8 2.06 37.38 18.42
N ILE A 9 0.88 37.79 18.78
CA ILE A 9 -0.29 36.89 18.77
C ILE A 9 -0.64 36.51 17.35
N LEU A 10 -0.58 37.44 16.41
CA LEU A 10 -0.87 37.18 15.02
C LEU A 10 0.13 36.23 14.36
N THR A 11 1.41 36.35 14.73
CA THR A 11 2.43 35.45 14.18
C THR A 11 2.27 34.01 14.70
N LEU A 12 1.87 33.85 15.93
CA LEU A 12 1.64 32.54 16.52
C LEU A 12 0.47 31.79 15.86
N LEU A 13 -0.57 32.53 15.51
CA LEU A 13 -1.74 31.94 14.85
C LEU A 13 -1.42 31.45 13.43
N SER A 14 -0.52 32.12 12.73
CA SER A 14 -0.18 31.73 11.37
C SER A 14 0.63 30.42 11.31
N VAL A 15 1.44 30.16 12.31
CA VAL A 15 2.24 28.93 12.37
C VAL A 15 1.35 27.71 12.61
N ALA A 16 0.34 27.85 13.45
CA ALA A 16 -0.57 26.75 13.74
C ALA A 16 -1.38 26.31 12.51
N ALA A 17 -1.75 27.24 11.65
CA ALA A 17 -2.50 26.95 10.45
C ALA A 17 -1.66 26.18 9.42
N PHE A 18 -0.36 26.43 9.39
CA PHE A 18 0.53 25.78 8.43
C PHE A 18 0.75 24.30 8.75
N SER A 19 0.81 23.94 10.02
CA SER A 19 1.06 22.55 10.40
C SER A 19 -0.12 21.64 10.11
N ALA A 20 -1.33 22.15 10.03
CA ALA A 20 -2.50 21.35 9.74
C ALA A 20 -2.55 20.85 8.29
N MET A 21 -1.92 21.55 7.36
CA MET A 21 -1.93 21.15 5.95
C MET A 21 -0.93 20.04 5.64
N ALA A 22 0.11 19.89 6.43
CA ALA A 22 1.16 18.91 6.19
C ALA A 22 0.76 17.48 6.57
N ALA A 23 -0.31 17.32 7.33
CA ALA A 23 -0.72 16.02 7.86
C ALA A 23 -1.72 15.27 6.98
N LYS A 24 -2.08 15.79 5.84
CA LYS A 24 -3.14 15.19 5.01
C LYS A 24 -2.57 14.10 4.09
N PRO A 25 -2.96 12.84 4.26
CA PRO A 25 -2.53 11.78 3.36
C PRO A 25 -3.22 11.91 2.01
N LYS A 26 -2.47 11.64 0.94
CA LYS A 26 -3.00 11.83 -0.41
C LYS A 26 -3.85 10.69 -0.92
N ALA A 27 -3.56 9.48 -0.54
CA ALA A 27 -4.25 8.32 -1.08
C ALA A 27 -4.46 7.30 0.00
N LYS A 28 -5.60 6.62 -0.07
CA LYS A 28 -5.86 5.47 0.77
C LYS A 28 -5.33 4.25 0.03
N THR A 29 -4.22 3.72 0.49
CA THR A 29 -3.71 2.47 0.00
C THR A 29 -3.79 1.43 1.09
N GLU A 30 -4.03 0.20 0.69
CA GLU A 30 -4.05 -0.93 1.60
C GLU A 30 -2.97 -1.92 1.19
N THR A 31 -2.50 -2.69 2.15
CA THR A 31 -1.49 -3.71 1.91
C THR A 31 -2.08 -5.07 2.29
N VAL A 32 -1.94 -6.04 1.40
CA VAL A 32 -2.39 -7.39 1.65
C VAL A 32 -1.25 -8.35 1.33
N THR A 33 -1.13 -9.40 2.15
CA THR A 33 -0.12 -10.44 1.96
C THR A 33 -0.82 -11.77 1.74
N TYR A 34 -0.40 -12.48 0.69
CA TYR A 34 -0.89 -13.81 0.40
C TYR A 34 0.24 -14.82 0.50
N VAL A 35 -0.06 -16.00 1.00
CA VAL A 35 0.84 -17.14 0.91
C VAL A 35 0.51 -17.87 -0.39
N VAL A 36 1.49 -18.01 -1.25
CA VAL A 36 1.33 -18.61 -2.57
C VAL A 36 2.28 -19.79 -2.70
N ASN A 37 1.78 -20.89 -3.23
CA ASN A 37 2.56 -22.12 -3.38
C ASN A 37 3.52 -22.07 -4.57
N MET A 38 4.38 -21.09 -4.60
CA MET A 38 5.41 -20.96 -5.63
C MET A 38 6.68 -21.72 -5.22
N HIS A 39 7.36 -22.28 -6.23
CA HIS A 39 8.53 -23.14 -5.98
C HIS A 39 9.79 -22.70 -6.68
N CYS A 40 9.70 -21.80 -7.65
CA CYS A 40 10.86 -21.44 -8.46
C CYS A 40 10.82 -19.95 -8.81
N GLN A 41 11.96 -19.46 -9.28
CA GLN A 41 12.08 -18.05 -9.68
C GLN A 41 11.15 -17.71 -10.86
N ASN A 42 10.90 -18.63 -11.75
CA ASN A 42 9.95 -18.41 -12.84
C ASN A 42 8.55 -18.14 -12.32
N CYS A 43 8.16 -18.78 -11.24
CA CYS A 43 6.87 -18.54 -10.59
C CYS A 43 6.78 -17.10 -10.08
N VAL A 44 7.85 -16.62 -9.46
CA VAL A 44 7.94 -15.24 -8.98
C VAL A 44 7.82 -14.27 -10.17
N ASN A 45 8.52 -14.55 -11.25
CA ASN A 45 8.49 -13.70 -12.43
C ASN A 45 7.11 -13.64 -13.06
N LYS A 46 6.42 -14.75 -13.15
CA LYS A 46 5.05 -14.80 -13.68
C LYS A 46 4.09 -13.97 -12.82
N LEU A 47 4.17 -14.16 -11.52
CA LEU A 47 3.31 -13.40 -10.60
C LEU A 47 3.62 -11.91 -10.68
N THR A 48 4.89 -11.55 -10.73
CA THR A 48 5.30 -10.16 -10.86
C THR A 48 4.75 -9.55 -12.14
N ASP A 49 4.89 -10.23 -13.27
CA ASP A 49 4.43 -9.72 -14.55
C ASP A 49 2.91 -9.50 -14.57
N HIS A 50 2.17 -10.44 -14.02
CA HIS A 50 0.71 -10.36 -14.05
C HIS A 50 0.13 -9.41 -13.02
N LEU A 51 0.75 -9.30 -11.85
CA LEU A 51 0.23 -8.48 -10.77
C LEU A 51 0.67 -7.03 -10.86
N SER A 52 1.91 -6.78 -11.29
CA SER A 52 2.45 -5.42 -11.33
C SER A 52 1.78 -4.54 -12.39
N PHE A 53 1.21 -5.12 -13.43
CA PHE A 53 0.54 -4.38 -14.49
C PHE A 53 -0.93 -4.06 -14.22
N LEU A 54 -1.46 -4.51 -13.10
CA LEU A 54 -2.85 -4.24 -12.75
C LEU A 54 -3.03 -2.80 -12.34
N LYS A 55 -4.10 -2.19 -12.81
CA LYS A 55 -4.48 -0.85 -12.38
C LYS A 55 -4.85 -0.89 -10.90
N GLY A 56 -4.31 0.05 -10.15
CA GLY A 56 -4.57 0.12 -8.71
C GLY A 56 -3.48 -0.48 -7.87
N VAL A 57 -2.58 -1.26 -8.44
CA VAL A 57 -1.41 -1.78 -7.72
C VAL A 57 -0.36 -0.68 -7.65
N VAL A 58 0.01 -0.32 -6.42
CA VAL A 58 1.00 0.74 -6.16
C VAL A 58 2.39 0.14 -6.00
N ASP A 59 2.49 -0.98 -5.28
CA ASP A 59 3.75 -1.63 -5.03
C ASP A 59 3.53 -3.13 -4.91
N LEU A 60 4.55 -3.91 -5.23
CA LEU A 60 4.49 -5.35 -5.20
C LEU A 60 5.81 -5.91 -4.71
N GLN A 61 5.77 -6.77 -3.71
CA GLN A 61 6.93 -7.47 -3.18
C GLN A 61 6.63 -8.96 -3.10
N ILE A 62 7.49 -9.76 -3.67
CA ILE A 62 7.34 -11.20 -3.66
C ILE A 62 8.58 -11.83 -3.03
N SER A 63 8.35 -12.70 -2.04
CA SER A 63 9.41 -13.44 -1.39
C SER A 63 9.27 -14.92 -1.70
N LEU A 64 10.19 -15.45 -2.48
CA LEU A 64 10.22 -16.88 -2.79
C LEU A 64 10.56 -17.70 -1.55
N LYS A 65 11.45 -17.19 -0.72
CA LYS A 65 11.87 -17.86 0.50
C LYS A 65 10.70 -18.07 1.46
N ASN A 66 9.87 -17.06 1.62
CA ASN A 66 8.70 -17.12 2.52
C ASN A 66 7.44 -17.55 1.80
N LYS A 67 7.50 -17.66 0.47
CA LYS A 67 6.34 -17.98 -0.37
C LYS A 67 5.20 -16.99 -0.18
N THR A 68 5.53 -15.72 -0.06
CA THR A 68 4.56 -14.66 0.18
C THR A 68 4.57 -13.63 -0.94
N VAL A 69 3.39 -13.07 -1.18
CA VAL A 69 3.19 -11.98 -2.12
C VAL A 69 2.54 -10.84 -1.35
N THR A 70 3.23 -9.72 -1.26
CA THR A 70 2.72 -8.53 -0.58
C THR A 70 2.37 -7.49 -1.62
N ILE A 71 1.12 -7.05 -1.62
CA ILE A 71 0.60 -6.12 -2.61
C ILE A 71 0.10 -4.88 -1.91
N LYS A 72 0.62 -3.73 -2.32
CA LYS A 72 0.11 -2.44 -1.90
C LYS A 72 -0.74 -1.90 -3.03
N TYR A 73 -1.99 -1.61 -2.75
CA TYR A 73 -2.96 -1.29 -3.78
C TYR A 73 -3.95 -0.22 -3.33
N ASP A 74 -4.63 0.37 -4.29
CA ASP A 74 -5.70 1.32 -4.04
C ASP A 74 -7.04 0.59 -4.08
N PRO A 75 -7.74 0.44 -2.93
CA PRO A 75 -8.98 -0.33 -2.89
C PRO A 75 -10.12 0.30 -3.68
N ALA A 76 -10.00 1.58 -4.04
CA ALA A 76 -10.99 2.23 -4.90
C ALA A 76 -10.86 1.82 -6.36
N LYS A 77 -9.69 1.32 -6.76
CA LYS A 77 -9.42 0.94 -8.14
C LYS A 77 -9.45 -0.55 -8.38
N ILE A 78 -9.10 -1.35 -7.40
CA ILE A 78 -9.01 -2.80 -7.55
C ILE A 78 -9.41 -3.50 -6.24
N ASP A 79 -10.02 -4.66 -6.37
CA ASP A 79 -10.46 -5.48 -5.25
C ASP A 79 -9.45 -6.60 -4.99
N GLN A 80 -9.33 -7.01 -3.73
CA GLN A 80 -8.48 -8.13 -3.33
C GLN A 80 -8.82 -9.43 -4.06
N LYS A 81 -10.09 -9.63 -4.37
CA LYS A 81 -10.54 -10.82 -5.10
C LYS A 81 -9.86 -10.96 -6.46
N LYS A 82 -9.51 -9.83 -7.06
CA LYS A 82 -8.84 -9.82 -8.36
C LYS A 82 -7.45 -10.45 -8.27
N PHE A 83 -6.73 -10.20 -7.20
CA PHE A 83 -5.41 -10.78 -6.98
C PHE A 83 -5.48 -12.29 -6.85
N VAL A 84 -6.41 -12.78 -6.05
CA VAL A 84 -6.62 -14.22 -5.86
C VAL A 84 -6.99 -14.88 -7.18
N GLU A 85 -7.89 -14.26 -7.92
CA GLU A 85 -8.33 -14.78 -9.21
C GLU A 85 -7.18 -14.93 -10.19
N ILE A 86 -6.32 -13.94 -10.28
CA ILE A 86 -5.15 -13.97 -11.17
C ILE A 86 -4.16 -15.04 -10.75
N ILE A 87 -3.89 -15.14 -9.44
CA ILE A 87 -2.98 -16.15 -8.91
C ILE A 87 -3.50 -17.55 -9.23
N GLU A 88 -4.79 -17.78 -9.07
CA GLU A 88 -5.39 -19.06 -9.36
C GLU A 88 -5.36 -19.39 -10.86
N LYS A 89 -5.55 -18.39 -11.71
CA LYS A 89 -5.47 -18.56 -13.17
C LYS A 89 -4.08 -18.99 -13.62
N LEU A 90 -3.06 -18.58 -12.89
CA LEU A 90 -1.70 -18.97 -13.19
C LEU A 90 -1.35 -20.38 -12.69
N GLY A 91 -2.28 -21.02 -11.99
CA GLY A 91 -2.09 -22.36 -11.47
C GLY A 91 -1.57 -22.43 -10.05
N TYR A 92 -1.60 -21.32 -9.32
CA TYR A 92 -1.15 -21.27 -7.94
C TYR A 92 -2.32 -21.12 -6.99
N THR A 93 -2.04 -21.35 -5.69
CA THR A 93 -3.03 -21.18 -4.65
C THR A 93 -2.64 -19.98 -3.79
N ALA A 94 -3.57 -19.07 -3.55
CA ALA A 94 -3.35 -17.90 -2.72
C ALA A 94 -4.17 -18.01 -1.44
N THR A 95 -3.49 -17.87 -0.31
CA THR A 95 -4.14 -17.85 1.00
C THR A 95 -3.81 -16.52 1.67
N LYS A 96 -4.83 -15.79 2.08
CA LYS A 96 -4.64 -14.49 2.71
C LYS A 96 -3.96 -14.66 4.06
N GLN A 97 -2.88 -13.94 4.27
CA GLN A 97 -2.16 -13.93 5.53
C GLN A 97 -2.64 -12.75 6.38
N PRO A 98 -2.89 -12.94 7.67
CA PRO A 98 -3.25 -11.83 8.54
C PRO A 98 -2.17 -10.77 8.58
N ALA A 99 -2.57 -9.50 8.62
CA ALA A 99 -1.63 -8.39 8.63
C ALA A 99 -0.70 -8.42 9.84
N SER A 100 -1.17 -8.98 10.94
CA SER A 100 -0.38 -9.09 12.17
C SER A 100 0.73 -10.12 12.10
N ALA A 101 0.77 -10.93 11.06
CA ALA A 101 1.77 -12.00 10.91
C ALA A 101 3.05 -11.53 10.22
N GLN A 102 3.16 -10.27 9.92
CA GLN A 102 4.35 -9.70 9.29
C GLN A 102 5.49 -9.48 10.26
#